data_8bad95ce9f67870239a7a54a1e39f7a1
#
_entry.id   8bad95ce9f67870239a7a54a1e39f7a1
#
_cell.length_a   1.000
_cell.length_b   1.000
_cell.length_c   1.000
_cell.angle_alpha   90.00
_cell.angle_beta   90.00
_cell.angle_gamma   90.00
#
_symmetry.space_group_name_H-M   'P 1'
#
loop_
_entity.id
_entity.type
_entity.pdbx_description
1 polymer ?
#
loop_
_entity_poly.entity_id
_entity_poly.type
_entity_poly.pdbx_seq_one_letter_code
_entity_poly.pdbx_strand_id
1 'polypeptide(L)'
;MKMSLRVRLLGTIVGAILLCFVISIVAARFTLQRDLRSQGQAQVTNGASAFGGYWDSRKDQIRLLVAQDAVADALRRELAAHNAKGLADQLSNVARTSGLSFLTVVDANGRVVARANGANGGSLGANPYVKRALTGETVSTAGALTPADLAGEGLAPQATADIKDADGKVVSHLNEGLALVAAAPMSDANERTLGAIYGGVLMNHYYDIVDQSTHALGGASALLDGDAIVASTILAPDGTRIVDQTLPEAAGVANGTPYDGSETVGGTEYLVHADPILNDQNKAVGARWYGTPMAGINDIINHTTESLALWGLLAAIIALALAVPVVQRISNTIGQRSTQVSEAAKELGVAIVGSEVSGDHVAATKAAVEKSGALIDDLAKGGDPTGKVGQLKALNDELGGDMFVIDTLSQEMSSRMTQAVARVHELNDVAGALDKLVTGES
;
A
#
# COMPACT_ATOMS: atom_id res chain seq x y z
N MET A 1 48.14 -10.87 0.88
CA MET A 1 47.79 -12.04 1.67
C MET A 1 46.83 -12.92 0.86
N LYS A 2 47.23 -14.11 0.43
CA LYS A 2 46.33 -15.05 -0.27
C LYS A 2 45.41 -15.67 0.81
N MET A 3 44.12 -15.34 0.75
CA MET A 3 43.13 -15.93 1.64
C MET A 3 43.06 -17.45 1.42
N SER A 4 43.01 -18.24 2.48
CA SER A 4 42.87 -19.70 2.39
C SER A 4 41.55 -20.10 1.71
N LEU A 5 41.51 -21.25 1.04
CA LEU A 5 40.31 -21.80 0.39
C LEU A 5 39.09 -21.79 1.33
N ARG A 6 39.33 -22.14 2.63
CA ARG A 6 38.29 -22.11 3.65
C ARG A 6 37.62 -20.75 3.79
N VAL A 7 38.42 -19.68 3.87
CA VAL A 7 37.91 -18.30 4.05
C VAL A 7 37.17 -17.84 2.82
N ARG A 8 37.60 -18.21 1.60
CA ARG A 8 36.89 -17.88 0.37
C ARG A 8 35.56 -18.59 0.26
N LEU A 9 35.50 -19.91 0.48
CA LEU A 9 34.26 -20.70 0.48
C LEU A 9 33.26 -20.22 1.52
N LEU A 10 33.71 -20.01 2.76
CA LEU A 10 32.88 -19.48 3.83
C LEU A 10 32.36 -18.06 3.45
N GLY A 11 33.23 -17.20 2.96
CA GLY A 11 32.87 -15.84 2.55
C GLY A 11 31.83 -15.80 1.42
N THR A 12 31.95 -16.67 0.41
CA THR A 12 30.95 -16.75 -0.68
C THR A 12 29.60 -17.29 -0.20
N ILE A 13 29.59 -18.32 0.66
CA ILE A 13 28.34 -18.88 1.21
C ILE A 13 27.66 -17.85 2.11
N VAL A 14 28.41 -17.22 3.03
CA VAL A 14 27.86 -16.16 3.91
C VAL A 14 27.34 -15.00 3.08
N GLY A 15 28.10 -14.54 2.09
CA GLY A 15 27.68 -13.44 1.19
C GLY A 15 26.41 -13.79 0.41
N ALA A 16 26.30 -15.02 -0.10
CA ALA A 16 25.09 -15.47 -0.80
C ALA A 16 23.87 -15.55 0.14
N ILE A 17 24.02 -16.10 1.34
CA ILE A 17 22.94 -16.18 2.33
C ILE A 17 22.48 -14.78 2.72
N LEU A 18 23.41 -13.86 3.03
CA LEU A 18 23.06 -12.48 3.39
C LEU A 18 22.36 -11.74 2.23
N LEU A 19 22.84 -11.92 0.99
CA LEU A 19 22.24 -11.31 -0.17
C LEU A 19 20.82 -11.82 -0.40
N CYS A 20 20.62 -13.14 -0.38
CA CYS A 20 19.27 -13.73 -0.51
C CYS A 20 18.34 -13.26 0.61
N PHE A 21 18.85 -13.15 1.84
CA PHE A 21 18.10 -12.67 2.98
C PHE A 21 17.63 -11.21 2.81
N VAL A 22 18.56 -10.31 2.43
CA VAL A 22 18.22 -8.89 2.17
C VAL A 22 17.20 -8.77 1.05
N ILE A 23 17.39 -9.48 -0.06
CA ILE A 23 16.44 -9.48 -1.18
C ILE A 23 15.07 -9.97 -0.71
N SER A 24 15.01 -11.04 0.08
CA SER A 24 13.74 -11.59 0.59
C SER A 24 13.00 -10.61 1.50
N ILE A 25 13.70 -9.91 2.40
CA ILE A 25 13.09 -8.88 3.27
C ILE A 25 12.55 -7.72 2.42
N VAL A 26 13.35 -7.22 1.48
CA VAL A 26 12.93 -6.10 0.61
C VAL A 26 11.72 -6.50 -0.23
N ALA A 27 11.73 -7.68 -0.83
CA ALA A 27 10.61 -8.20 -1.60
C ALA A 27 9.35 -8.39 -0.74
N ALA A 28 9.49 -8.99 0.45
CA ALA A 28 8.38 -9.19 1.37
C ALA A 28 7.77 -7.85 1.83
N ARG A 29 8.62 -6.87 2.17
CA ARG A 29 8.16 -5.53 2.55
C ARG A 29 7.40 -4.86 1.40
N PHE A 30 7.94 -4.91 0.18
CA PHE A 30 7.30 -4.32 -1.00
C PHE A 30 5.94 -4.96 -1.31
N THR A 31 5.86 -6.29 -1.27
CA THR A 31 4.62 -7.03 -1.49
C THR A 31 3.59 -6.72 -0.40
N LEU A 32 4.01 -6.75 0.87
CA LEU A 32 3.14 -6.45 2.01
C LEU A 32 2.59 -5.02 1.95
N GLN A 33 3.44 -4.03 1.63
CA GLN A 33 3.00 -2.65 1.45
C GLN A 33 1.96 -2.51 0.35
N ARG A 34 2.19 -3.16 -0.80
CA ARG A 34 1.26 -3.13 -1.92
C ARG A 34 -0.07 -3.77 -1.57
N ASP A 35 -0.04 -4.95 -0.95
CA ASP A 35 -1.24 -5.70 -0.62
C ASP A 35 -2.08 -5.01 0.46
N LEU A 36 -1.44 -4.51 1.52
CA LEU A 36 -2.12 -3.77 2.59
C LEU A 36 -2.69 -2.44 2.10
N ARG A 37 -1.97 -1.72 1.25
CA ARG A 37 -2.52 -0.50 0.63
C ARG A 37 -3.70 -0.80 -0.29
N SER A 38 -3.62 -1.86 -1.09
CA SER A 38 -4.73 -2.28 -1.96
C SER A 38 -5.96 -2.70 -1.16
N GLN A 39 -5.78 -3.48 -0.08
CA GLN A 39 -6.86 -3.85 0.83
C GLN A 39 -7.42 -2.63 1.57
N GLY A 40 -6.53 -1.76 2.04
CA GLY A 40 -6.91 -0.50 2.67
C GLY A 40 -7.74 0.38 1.72
N GLN A 41 -7.33 0.52 0.45
CA GLN A 41 -8.08 1.29 -0.55
C GLN A 41 -9.47 0.68 -0.79
N ALA A 42 -9.57 -0.63 -0.91
CA ALA A 42 -10.87 -1.29 -1.04
C ALA A 42 -11.77 -1.05 0.18
N GLN A 43 -11.20 -1.08 1.39
CA GLN A 43 -11.92 -0.79 2.62
C GLN A 43 -12.40 0.67 2.67
N VAL A 44 -11.54 1.62 2.28
CA VAL A 44 -11.87 3.05 2.23
C VAL A 44 -12.96 3.33 1.19
N THR A 45 -12.89 2.72 0.00
CA THR A 45 -13.92 2.84 -1.04
C THR A 45 -15.27 2.27 -0.56
N ASN A 46 -15.26 1.13 0.13
CA ASN A 46 -16.46 0.56 0.72
C ASN A 46 -17.02 1.47 1.82
N GLY A 47 -16.16 2.03 2.67
CA GLY A 47 -16.54 2.99 3.70
C GLY A 47 -17.16 4.26 3.10
N ALA A 48 -16.55 4.82 2.06
CA ALA A 48 -17.09 5.97 1.34
C ALA A 48 -18.45 5.68 0.69
N SER A 49 -18.62 4.50 0.09
CA SER A 49 -19.91 4.07 -0.46
C SER A 49 -20.98 3.97 0.61
N ALA A 50 -20.66 3.41 1.79
CA ALA A 50 -21.57 3.35 2.92
C ALA A 50 -21.88 4.75 3.48
N PHE A 51 -20.89 5.65 3.55
CA PHE A 51 -21.11 7.06 3.90
C PHE A 51 -22.07 7.72 2.88
N GLY A 52 -21.93 7.39 1.58
CA GLY A 52 -22.91 7.76 0.56
C GLY A 52 -24.34 7.31 0.87
N GLY A 53 -24.49 6.10 1.37
CA GLY A 53 -25.78 5.58 1.81
C GLY A 53 -26.41 6.39 2.98
N TYR A 54 -25.60 6.82 3.97
CA TYR A 54 -26.06 7.70 5.03
C TYR A 54 -26.48 9.07 4.49
N TRP A 55 -25.72 9.62 3.57
CA TRP A 55 -26.06 10.86 2.88
C TRP A 55 -27.39 10.78 2.14
N ASP A 56 -27.60 9.76 1.33
CA ASP A 56 -28.83 9.56 0.58
C ASP A 56 -30.03 9.28 1.48
N SER A 57 -29.83 8.52 2.55
CA SER A 57 -30.86 8.30 3.57
C SER A 57 -31.28 9.62 4.24
N ARG A 58 -30.34 10.51 4.57
CA ARG A 58 -30.63 11.81 5.16
C ARG A 58 -31.37 12.73 4.15
N LYS A 59 -30.96 12.72 2.89
CA LYS A 59 -31.63 13.44 1.81
C LYS A 59 -33.09 12.98 1.67
N ASP A 60 -33.34 11.68 1.66
CA ASP A 60 -34.70 11.12 1.57
C ASP A 60 -35.52 11.42 2.81
N GLN A 61 -34.92 11.39 4.00
CA GLN A 61 -35.60 11.78 5.25
C GLN A 61 -36.06 13.24 5.17
N ILE A 62 -35.19 14.17 4.74
CA ILE A 62 -35.57 15.60 4.58
C ILE A 62 -36.68 15.75 3.56
N ARG A 63 -36.63 15.02 2.43
CA ARG A 63 -37.70 14.99 1.43
C ARG A 63 -39.03 14.58 2.03
N LEU A 64 -39.05 13.51 2.82
CA LEU A 64 -40.27 13.00 3.45
C LEU A 64 -40.83 14.00 4.46
N LEU A 65 -39.98 14.59 5.32
CA LEU A 65 -40.37 15.60 6.30
C LEU A 65 -41.04 16.80 5.62
N VAL A 66 -40.35 17.39 4.62
CA VAL A 66 -40.87 18.56 3.90
C VAL A 66 -42.16 18.23 3.14
N ALA A 67 -42.26 17.05 2.51
CA ALA A 67 -43.47 16.61 1.84
C ALA A 67 -44.66 16.37 2.83
N GLN A 68 -44.36 15.81 4.01
CA GLN A 68 -45.38 15.63 5.08
C GLN A 68 -45.87 16.97 5.59
N ASP A 69 -44.97 17.94 5.79
CA ASP A 69 -45.32 19.29 6.24
C ASP A 69 -46.14 20.06 5.18
N ALA A 70 -45.88 19.85 3.91
CA ALA A 70 -46.58 20.43 2.81
C ALA A 70 -48.10 20.09 2.82
N VAL A 71 -48.42 18.87 3.27
CA VAL A 71 -49.84 18.41 3.38
C VAL A 71 -50.45 18.61 4.74
N ALA A 72 -49.70 19.13 5.71
CA ALA A 72 -50.19 19.37 7.06
C ALA A 72 -51.33 20.41 7.07
N ASP A 73 -52.53 20.02 7.53
CA ASP A 73 -53.72 20.90 7.51
C ASP A 73 -53.53 22.20 8.30
N ALA A 74 -52.73 22.17 9.34
CA ALA A 74 -52.42 23.34 10.15
C ALA A 74 -51.64 24.38 9.30
N LEU A 75 -50.57 23.99 8.59
CA LEU A 75 -49.78 24.89 7.76
C LEU A 75 -50.60 25.40 6.58
N ARG A 76 -51.37 24.52 5.92
CA ARG A 76 -52.22 24.91 4.76
C ARG A 76 -53.32 25.91 5.15
N ARG A 77 -53.93 25.75 6.33
CA ARG A 77 -54.93 26.71 6.82
C ARG A 77 -54.36 28.09 7.10
N GLU A 78 -53.18 28.14 7.76
CA GLU A 78 -52.48 29.41 8.03
C GLU A 78 -52.06 30.12 6.71
N LEU A 79 -51.58 29.33 5.75
CA LEU A 79 -51.23 29.86 4.42
C LEU A 79 -52.44 30.41 3.71
N ALA A 80 -53.55 29.68 3.63
CA ALA A 80 -54.78 30.09 3.02
C ALA A 80 -55.42 31.33 3.71
N ALA A 81 -55.26 31.45 5.02
CA ALA A 81 -55.71 32.58 5.82
C ALA A 81 -54.76 33.79 5.74
N HIS A 82 -53.63 33.68 5.04
CA HIS A 82 -52.57 34.70 4.98
C HIS A 82 -52.07 35.10 6.38
N ASN A 83 -52.09 34.19 7.33
CA ASN A 83 -51.63 34.39 8.72
C ASN A 83 -50.11 34.12 8.82
N ALA A 84 -49.29 35.07 8.39
CA ALA A 84 -47.83 34.94 8.38
C ALA A 84 -47.24 34.63 9.78
N LYS A 85 -47.80 35.22 10.85
CA LYS A 85 -47.32 35.00 12.21
C LYS A 85 -47.62 33.57 12.69
N GLY A 86 -48.87 33.12 12.55
CA GLY A 86 -49.25 31.75 12.93
C GLY A 86 -48.46 30.71 12.14
N LEU A 87 -48.23 30.99 10.87
CA LEU A 87 -47.40 30.13 10.00
C LEU A 87 -45.92 30.08 10.49
N ALA A 88 -45.33 31.25 10.81
CA ALA A 88 -43.93 31.30 11.31
C ALA A 88 -43.76 30.54 12.63
N ASP A 89 -44.73 30.69 13.58
CA ASP A 89 -44.69 29.97 14.85
C ASP A 89 -44.73 28.44 14.65
N GLN A 90 -45.57 27.97 13.72
CA GLN A 90 -45.67 26.55 13.38
C GLN A 90 -44.41 26.05 12.68
N LEU A 91 -43.88 26.80 11.68
CA LEU A 91 -42.65 26.46 10.97
C LEU A 91 -41.45 26.36 11.93
N SER A 92 -41.33 27.29 12.89
CA SER A 92 -40.28 27.27 13.90
C SER A 92 -40.35 26.01 14.78
N ASN A 93 -41.55 25.62 15.18
CA ASN A 93 -41.71 24.39 15.96
C ASN A 93 -41.39 23.15 15.15
N VAL A 94 -41.86 23.07 13.90
CA VAL A 94 -41.60 21.95 12.98
C VAL A 94 -40.10 21.85 12.69
N ALA A 95 -39.47 22.93 12.30
CA ALA A 95 -38.03 22.91 12.00
C ALA A 95 -37.21 22.38 13.17
N ARG A 96 -37.50 22.88 14.39
CA ARG A 96 -36.80 22.47 15.62
C ARG A 96 -37.04 20.98 15.96
N THR A 97 -38.26 20.46 15.81
CA THR A 97 -38.59 19.06 16.15
C THR A 97 -38.09 18.06 15.09
N SER A 98 -38.02 18.50 13.82
CA SER A 98 -37.56 17.68 12.68
C SER A 98 -36.05 17.81 12.43
N GLY A 99 -35.35 18.66 13.18
CA GLY A 99 -33.90 18.88 12.99
C GLY A 99 -33.55 19.51 11.63
N LEU A 100 -34.46 20.36 11.12
CA LEU A 100 -34.21 21.17 9.91
C LEU A 100 -33.52 22.48 10.31
N SER A 101 -32.52 22.92 9.53
CA SER A 101 -31.85 24.20 9.76
C SER A 101 -32.70 25.37 9.33
N PHE A 102 -33.58 25.20 8.36
CA PHE A 102 -34.49 26.20 7.87
C PHE A 102 -35.75 25.56 7.29
N LEU A 103 -36.83 26.33 7.33
CA LEU A 103 -38.11 25.95 6.73
C LEU A 103 -38.87 27.23 6.37
N THR A 104 -39.22 27.36 5.11
CA THR A 104 -39.84 28.59 4.53
C THR A 104 -41.04 28.22 3.68
N VAL A 105 -42.13 28.98 3.82
CA VAL A 105 -43.31 28.85 2.99
C VAL A 105 -43.43 30.06 2.09
N VAL A 106 -43.69 29.79 0.81
CA VAL A 106 -43.94 30.80 -0.21
C VAL A 106 -45.38 30.71 -0.71
N ASP A 107 -45.92 31.80 -1.23
CA ASP A 107 -47.19 31.83 -1.95
C ASP A 107 -47.08 31.27 -3.39
N ALA A 108 -48.16 31.17 -4.11
CA ALA A 108 -48.20 30.70 -5.50
C ALA A 108 -47.34 31.52 -6.48
N ASN A 109 -46.93 32.72 -6.10
CA ASN A 109 -46.05 33.60 -6.89
C ASN A 109 -44.58 33.50 -6.46
N GLY A 110 -44.27 32.63 -5.50
CA GLY A 110 -42.92 32.46 -4.94
C GLY A 110 -42.49 33.55 -3.95
N ARG A 111 -43.45 34.40 -3.47
CA ARG A 111 -43.16 35.38 -2.41
C ARG A 111 -43.14 34.67 -1.06
N VAL A 112 -42.19 35.02 -0.25
CA VAL A 112 -42.06 34.43 1.11
C VAL A 112 -43.21 34.94 1.99
N VAL A 113 -44.01 34.02 2.48
CA VAL A 113 -45.08 34.25 3.45
C VAL A 113 -44.58 34.21 4.88
N ALA A 114 -43.77 33.17 5.19
CA ALA A 114 -43.19 33.00 6.51
C ALA A 114 -41.92 32.14 6.47
N ARG A 115 -41.04 32.36 7.42
CA ARG A 115 -39.84 31.54 7.69
C ARG A 115 -39.86 31.04 9.14
N ALA A 116 -39.21 29.89 9.38
CA ALA A 116 -39.03 29.33 10.72
C ALA A 116 -38.25 30.26 11.67
N ASN A 117 -37.34 31.08 11.15
CA ASN A 117 -36.60 32.09 11.92
C ASN A 117 -37.40 33.37 12.23
N GLY A 118 -38.66 33.47 11.75
CA GLY A 118 -39.52 34.63 11.94
C GLY A 118 -39.24 35.80 10.98
N ALA A 119 -38.24 35.71 10.12
CA ALA A 119 -37.99 36.76 9.12
C ALA A 119 -39.06 36.74 8.03
N ASN A 120 -39.51 37.92 7.63
CA ASN A 120 -40.57 38.08 6.66
C ASN A 120 -40.07 38.78 5.39
N GLY A 121 -40.76 38.54 4.30
CA GLY A 121 -40.49 39.20 3.01
C GLY A 121 -39.44 38.54 2.14
N GLY A 122 -39.25 39.10 0.96
CA GLY A 122 -38.41 38.53 -0.09
C GLY A 122 -39.18 37.59 -1.04
N SER A 123 -38.46 37.02 -1.98
CA SER A 123 -38.99 36.06 -2.95
C SER A 123 -38.01 34.95 -3.21
N LEU A 124 -38.51 33.72 -3.24
CA LEU A 124 -37.80 32.53 -3.70
C LEU A 124 -38.30 32.05 -5.06
N GLY A 125 -39.04 32.85 -5.79
CA GLY A 125 -39.57 32.49 -7.12
C GLY A 125 -38.49 32.24 -8.18
N ALA A 126 -37.27 32.76 -7.98
CA ALA A 126 -36.09 32.44 -8.80
C ALA A 126 -35.37 31.17 -8.36
N ASN A 127 -35.62 30.68 -7.14
CA ASN A 127 -35.00 29.45 -6.62
C ASN A 127 -35.49 28.24 -7.45
N PRO A 128 -34.59 27.44 -8.07
CA PRO A 128 -35.00 26.38 -8.98
C PRO A 128 -35.86 25.31 -8.32
N TYR A 129 -35.63 25.02 -7.05
CA TYR A 129 -36.36 24.00 -6.28
C TYR A 129 -37.78 24.48 -5.95
N VAL A 130 -37.91 25.70 -5.48
CA VAL A 130 -39.20 26.34 -5.22
C VAL A 130 -40.04 26.46 -6.50
N LYS A 131 -39.42 26.84 -7.61
CA LYS A 131 -40.08 26.92 -8.90
C LYS A 131 -40.68 25.59 -9.34
N ARG A 132 -39.94 24.49 -9.17
CA ARG A 132 -40.43 23.13 -9.47
C ARG A 132 -41.57 22.75 -8.52
N ALA A 133 -41.43 23.04 -7.22
CA ALA A 133 -42.50 22.79 -6.25
C ALA A 133 -43.80 23.54 -6.61
N LEU A 134 -43.71 24.77 -7.04
CA LEU A 134 -44.88 25.55 -7.50
C LEU A 134 -45.55 24.93 -8.73
N THR A 135 -44.85 24.13 -9.53
CA THR A 135 -45.44 23.35 -10.64
C THR A 135 -45.96 21.99 -10.26
N GLY A 136 -45.96 21.65 -8.94
CA GLY A 136 -46.51 20.40 -8.42
C GLY A 136 -45.50 19.29 -8.16
N GLU A 137 -44.20 19.55 -8.31
CA GLU A 137 -43.16 18.54 -8.12
C GLU A 137 -42.56 18.60 -6.70
N THR A 138 -42.39 17.45 -6.06
CA THR A 138 -41.58 17.35 -4.82
C THR A 138 -40.14 17.09 -5.19
N VAL A 139 -39.23 17.98 -4.79
CA VAL A 139 -37.80 17.95 -5.09
C VAL A 139 -37.00 17.68 -3.82
N SER A 140 -35.92 16.92 -3.92
CA SER A 140 -34.90 16.84 -2.89
C SER A 140 -33.53 16.65 -3.54
N THR A 141 -32.56 17.44 -3.11
CA THR A 141 -31.22 17.42 -3.68
C THR A 141 -30.18 18.00 -2.71
N ALA A 142 -28.91 17.82 -3.02
CA ALA A 142 -27.87 18.68 -2.48
C ALA A 142 -27.86 20.02 -3.22
N GLY A 143 -27.57 21.09 -2.54
CA GLY A 143 -27.50 22.43 -3.12
C GLY A 143 -26.54 23.34 -2.38
N ALA A 144 -26.05 24.36 -3.08
CA ALA A 144 -25.35 25.45 -2.46
C ALA A 144 -26.35 26.56 -2.10
N LEU A 145 -26.39 26.95 -0.84
CA LEU A 145 -27.13 28.13 -0.41
C LEU A 145 -26.28 29.36 -0.66
N THR A 146 -26.84 30.30 -1.42
CA THR A 146 -26.18 31.57 -1.70
C THR A 146 -26.10 32.47 -0.47
N PRO A 147 -25.22 33.49 -0.41
CA PRO A 147 -25.19 34.47 0.68
C PRO A 147 -26.55 35.11 0.96
N ALA A 148 -27.36 35.32 -0.04
CA ALA A 148 -28.70 35.87 0.08
C ALA A 148 -29.68 34.89 0.73
N ASP A 149 -29.61 33.60 0.37
CA ASP A 149 -30.41 32.53 0.98
C ASP A 149 -30.02 32.39 2.47
N LEU A 150 -28.72 32.31 2.76
CA LEU A 150 -28.18 32.21 4.12
C LEU A 150 -28.61 33.39 5.01
N ALA A 151 -28.53 34.61 4.47
CA ALA A 151 -29.00 35.82 5.19
C ALA A 151 -30.50 35.78 5.46
N GLY A 152 -31.31 35.39 4.45
CA GLY A 152 -32.75 35.26 4.57
C GLY A 152 -33.16 34.22 5.60
N GLU A 153 -32.48 33.09 5.66
CA GLU A 153 -32.77 32.01 6.60
C GLU A 153 -32.04 32.17 7.97
N GLY A 154 -31.22 33.23 8.15
CA GLY A 154 -30.49 33.48 9.39
C GLY A 154 -29.31 32.54 9.63
N LEU A 155 -28.82 31.89 8.57
CA LEU A 155 -27.77 30.85 8.64
C LEU A 155 -26.38 31.37 8.29
N ALA A 156 -26.25 32.64 7.89
CA ALA A 156 -24.97 33.23 7.51
C ALA A 156 -23.85 33.06 8.56
N PRO A 157 -24.10 33.25 9.86
CA PRO A 157 -23.04 33.05 10.88
C PRO A 157 -22.50 31.62 10.96
N GLN A 158 -23.28 30.62 10.52
CA GLN A 158 -22.88 29.21 10.55
C GLN A 158 -22.12 28.81 9.28
N ALA A 159 -22.37 29.49 8.15
CA ALA A 159 -21.79 29.14 6.86
C ALA A 159 -20.56 30.01 6.50
N THR A 160 -20.45 31.22 7.09
CA THR A 160 -19.35 32.14 6.79
C THR A 160 -18.14 31.80 7.64
N ALA A 161 -17.00 31.52 6.99
CA ALA A 161 -15.77 31.17 7.67
C ALA A 161 -14.53 31.64 6.90
N ASP A 162 -13.45 31.89 7.62
CA ASP A 162 -12.12 32.09 7.08
C ASP A 162 -11.48 30.71 6.86
N ILE A 163 -11.24 30.36 5.61
CA ILE A 163 -10.65 29.07 5.25
C ILE A 163 -9.12 29.17 5.34
N LYS A 164 -8.52 28.25 6.08
CA LYS A 164 -7.08 28.22 6.36
C LYS A 164 -6.42 27.07 5.60
N ASP A 165 -5.15 27.23 5.28
CA ASP A 165 -4.28 26.13 4.87
C ASP A 165 -3.80 25.30 6.07
N ALA A 166 -3.00 24.26 5.81
CA ALA A 166 -2.42 23.40 6.85
C ALA A 166 -1.51 24.15 7.85
N ASP A 167 -0.95 25.29 7.44
CA ASP A 167 -0.09 26.14 8.28
C ASP A 167 -0.92 27.15 9.09
N GLY A 168 -2.24 27.15 8.95
CA GLY A 168 -3.16 28.06 9.66
C GLY A 168 -3.29 29.45 9.04
N LYS A 169 -2.76 29.66 7.83
CA LYS A 169 -2.87 30.92 7.12
C LYS A 169 -4.22 30.99 6.37
N VAL A 170 -4.94 32.09 6.47
CA VAL A 170 -6.17 32.33 5.71
C VAL A 170 -5.84 32.42 4.22
N VAL A 171 -6.47 31.55 3.42
CA VAL A 171 -6.27 31.45 1.97
C VAL A 171 -7.52 31.81 1.18
N SER A 172 -8.71 31.70 1.77
CA SER A 172 -9.98 32.09 1.16
C SER A 172 -11.04 32.40 2.22
N HIS A 173 -12.20 32.86 1.77
CA HIS A 173 -13.37 33.11 2.62
C HIS A 173 -14.54 32.35 2.05
N LEU A 174 -15.16 31.48 2.86
CA LEU A 174 -16.40 30.81 2.53
C LEU A 174 -17.58 31.72 2.93
N ASN A 175 -18.52 31.91 2.00
CA ASN A 175 -19.73 32.68 2.22
C ASN A 175 -20.97 32.02 1.61
N GLU A 176 -20.81 30.78 1.17
CA GLU A 176 -21.87 29.89 0.69
C GLU A 176 -22.05 28.73 1.67
N GLY A 177 -23.11 27.94 1.49
CA GLY A 177 -23.38 26.82 2.39
C GLY A 177 -23.78 25.57 1.63
N LEU A 178 -23.08 24.47 1.88
CA LEU A 178 -23.51 23.16 1.41
C LEU A 178 -24.77 22.74 2.21
N ALA A 179 -25.84 22.39 1.52
CA ALA A 179 -27.08 22.00 2.16
C ALA A 179 -27.75 20.79 1.49
N LEU A 180 -28.46 20.00 2.26
CA LEU A 180 -29.52 19.12 1.76
C LEU A 180 -30.83 19.88 1.79
N VAL A 181 -31.46 20.04 0.64
CA VAL A 181 -32.68 20.84 0.47
C VAL A 181 -33.82 20.01 -0.09
N ALA A 182 -35.02 20.35 0.29
CA ALA A 182 -36.25 19.82 -0.31
C ALA A 182 -37.31 20.91 -0.47
N ALA A 183 -38.10 20.75 -1.49
CA ALA A 183 -39.27 21.60 -1.71
C ALA A 183 -40.46 20.76 -2.10
N ALA A 184 -41.64 21.11 -1.64
CA ALA A 184 -42.88 20.42 -1.94
C ALA A 184 -44.06 21.41 -2.18
N PRO A 185 -45.01 21.06 -3.09
CA PRO A 185 -46.18 21.87 -3.34
C PRO A 185 -47.13 21.84 -2.14
N MET A 186 -47.69 22.99 -1.82
CA MET A 186 -48.79 23.11 -0.88
C MET A 186 -50.09 23.40 -1.66
N SER A 187 -51.06 22.48 -1.64
CA SER A 187 -52.31 22.59 -2.39
C SER A 187 -53.54 22.57 -1.47
N ASP A 188 -54.61 23.18 -1.92
CA ASP A 188 -55.92 23.12 -1.29
C ASP A 188 -56.59 21.75 -1.53
N ALA A 189 -57.80 21.58 -0.98
CA ALA A 189 -58.60 20.37 -1.16
C ALA A 189 -59.06 20.11 -2.59
N ASN A 190 -58.94 21.10 -3.47
CA ASN A 190 -59.28 21.02 -4.90
C ASN A 190 -57.99 20.89 -5.77
N GLU A 191 -56.88 20.51 -5.16
CA GLU A 191 -55.59 20.38 -5.83
C GLU A 191 -55.00 21.68 -6.44
N ARG A 192 -55.54 22.84 -6.07
CA ARG A 192 -54.97 24.11 -6.53
C ARG A 192 -53.78 24.47 -5.67
N THR A 193 -52.66 24.86 -6.32
CA THR A 193 -51.46 25.27 -5.64
C THR A 193 -51.66 26.54 -4.84
N LEU A 194 -51.57 26.46 -3.51
CA LEU A 194 -51.55 27.61 -2.61
C LEU A 194 -50.16 28.24 -2.51
N GLY A 195 -49.14 27.45 -2.68
CA GLY A 195 -47.75 27.85 -2.57
C GLY A 195 -46.82 26.65 -2.53
N ALA A 196 -45.66 26.85 -1.97
CA ALA A 196 -44.70 25.76 -1.74
C ALA A 196 -44.01 25.90 -0.36
N ILE A 197 -43.63 24.80 0.19
CA ILE A 197 -42.73 24.72 1.35
C ILE A 197 -41.34 24.35 0.88
N TYR A 198 -40.33 25.04 1.39
CA TYR A 198 -38.92 24.84 1.09
C TYR A 198 -38.14 24.78 2.38
N GLY A 199 -37.32 23.73 2.57
CA GLY A 199 -36.56 23.56 3.79
C GLY A 199 -35.38 22.64 3.59
N GLY A 200 -34.56 22.55 4.63
CA GLY A 200 -33.40 21.70 4.56
C GLY A 200 -32.47 21.78 5.78
N VAL A 201 -31.33 21.16 5.63
CA VAL A 201 -30.26 21.15 6.64
C VAL A 201 -28.98 21.70 6.03
N LEU A 202 -28.45 22.74 6.66
CA LEU A 202 -27.13 23.27 6.33
C LEU A 202 -26.07 22.32 6.88
N MET A 203 -25.11 21.92 6.04
CA MET A 203 -24.06 20.95 6.39
C MET A 203 -22.83 21.60 7.03
N ASN A 204 -22.65 22.92 6.84
CA ASN A 204 -21.57 23.67 7.48
C ASN A 204 -21.71 23.58 9.00
N HIS A 205 -20.68 23.03 9.68
CA HIS A 205 -20.66 22.76 11.11
C HIS A 205 -21.80 21.84 11.63
N TYR A 206 -22.40 21.03 10.73
CA TYR A 206 -23.38 20.01 11.08
C TYR A 206 -22.70 18.63 11.12
N TYR A 207 -22.50 18.09 12.32
CA TYR A 207 -21.64 16.92 12.51
C TYR A 207 -22.37 15.58 12.54
N ASP A 208 -23.70 15.55 12.72
CA ASP A 208 -24.45 14.31 12.93
C ASP A 208 -24.18 13.25 11.86
N ILE A 209 -24.13 13.62 10.58
CA ILE A 209 -23.95 12.68 9.49
C ILE A 209 -22.53 12.12 9.44
N VAL A 210 -21.51 12.96 9.69
CA VAL A 210 -20.10 12.51 9.74
C VAL A 210 -19.85 11.68 10.99
N ASP A 211 -20.46 12.03 12.12
CA ASP A 211 -20.34 11.28 13.38
C ASP A 211 -20.99 9.89 13.26
N GLN A 212 -22.20 9.81 12.69
CA GLN A 212 -22.87 8.54 12.43
C GLN A 212 -22.06 7.65 11.49
N SER A 213 -21.51 8.22 10.42
CA SER A 213 -20.65 7.49 9.50
C SER A 213 -19.42 6.93 10.22
N THR A 214 -18.69 7.75 10.94
CA THR A 214 -17.48 7.34 11.66
C THR A 214 -17.80 6.32 12.76
N HIS A 215 -18.91 6.50 13.50
CA HIS A 215 -19.31 5.55 14.53
C HIS A 215 -19.65 4.16 13.97
N ALA A 216 -20.29 4.12 12.82
CA ALA A 216 -20.73 2.86 12.20
C ALA A 216 -19.61 2.15 11.40
N LEU A 217 -18.72 2.90 10.75
CA LEU A 217 -17.76 2.39 9.78
C LEU A 217 -16.33 2.40 10.31
N GLY A 218 -16.05 3.14 11.39
CA GLY A 218 -14.68 3.50 11.79
C GLY A 218 -14.09 4.57 10.87
N GLY A 219 -12.78 4.77 10.94
CA GLY A 219 -12.09 5.77 10.13
C GLY A 219 -12.46 7.21 10.48
N ALA A 220 -12.39 8.08 9.48
CA ALA A 220 -12.77 9.49 9.59
C ALA A 220 -13.62 9.89 8.39
N SER A 221 -14.58 10.79 8.61
CA SER A 221 -15.49 11.30 7.58
C SER A 221 -15.46 12.82 7.56
N ALA A 222 -15.55 13.39 6.36
CA ALA A 222 -15.68 14.84 6.19
C ALA A 222 -16.62 15.19 5.04
N LEU A 223 -17.23 16.37 5.14
CA LEU A 223 -17.97 17.04 4.06
C LEU A 223 -17.19 18.28 3.64
N LEU A 224 -17.11 18.48 2.33
CA LEU A 224 -16.41 19.61 1.74
C LEU A 224 -17.35 20.45 0.91
N ASP A 225 -17.17 21.76 0.98
CA ASP A 225 -17.74 22.75 0.06
C ASP A 225 -16.58 23.29 -0.79
N GLY A 226 -16.55 22.92 -2.07
CA GLY A 226 -15.34 23.07 -2.87
C GLY A 226 -14.19 22.24 -2.33
N ASP A 227 -13.10 22.89 -1.92
CA ASP A 227 -11.93 22.32 -1.25
C ASP A 227 -11.91 22.56 0.27
N ALA A 228 -12.92 23.25 0.81
CA ALA A 228 -12.99 23.59 2.22
C ALA A 228 -13.74 22.51 3.02
N ILE A 229 -13.16 22.05 4.13
CA ILE A 229 -13.82 21.17 5.07
C ILE A 229 -14.89 21.95 5.84
N VAL A 230 -16.16 21.61 5.66
CA VAL A 230 -17.29 22.26 6.35
C VAL A 230 -17.83 21.46 7.52
N ALA A 231 -17.58 20.14 7.54
CA ALA A 231 -17.85 19.28 8.69
C ALA A 231 -16.90 18.08 8.66
N SER A 232 -16.35 17.68 9.81
CA SER A 232 -15.49 16.50 9.87
C SER A 232 -15.51 15.84 11.26
N THR A 233 -15.03 14.58 11.30
CA THR A 233 -14.70 13.86 12.53
C THR A 233 -13.20 13.86 12.81
N ILE A 234 -12.39 14.48 11.95
CA ILE A 234 -10.95 14.56 12.10
C ILE A 234 -10.63 15.53 13.24
N LEU A 235 -9.74 15.10 14.14
CA LEU A 235 -9.33 15.91 15.27
C LEU A 235 -7.90 16.41 15.06
N ALA A 236 -7.68 17.67 15.40
CA ALA A 236 -6.36 18.25 15.57
C ALA A 236 -5.68 17.66 16.84
N PRO A 237 -4.35 17.83 17.01
CA PRO A 237 -3.64 17.34 18.19
C PRO A 237 -4.15 17.89 19.54
N ASP A 238 -4.82 19.04 19.53
CA ASP A 238 -5.46 19.64 20.70
C ASP A 238 -6.87 19.10 21.00
N GLY A 239 -7.36 18.16 20.17
CA GLY A 239 -8.69 17.56 20.31
C GLY A 239 -9.83 18.37 19.67
N THR A 240 -9.54 19.51 19.02
CA THR A 240 -10.55 20.26 18.27
C THR A 240 -10.82 19.61 16.90
N ARG A 241 -12.06 19.77 16.39
CA ARG A 241 -12.38 19.27 15.04
C ARG A 241 -11.71 20.14 13.99
N ILE A 242 -11.17 19.48 12.98
CA ILE A 242 -10.62 20.17 11.81
C ILE A 242 -11.78 20.52 10.88
N VAL A 243 -12.11 21.79 10.86
CA VAL A 243 -13.08 22.42 9.94
C VAL A 243 -12.49 23.76 9.49
N ASP A 244 -13.07 24.36 8.46
CA ASP A 244 -12.64 25.63 7.89
C ASP A 244 -11.17 25.60 7.42
N GLN A 245 -10.75 24.44 6.91
CA GLN A 245 -9.42 24.19 6.37
C GLN A 245 -9.52 23.61 4.95
N THR A 246 -8.54 23.97 4.10
CA THR A 246 -8.49 23.42 2.73
C THR A 246 -7.95 21.98 2.70
N LEU A 247 -8.48 21.18 1.75
CA LEU A 247 -7.92 19.93 1.28
C LEU A 247 -7.59 20.04 -0.22
N PRO A 248 -6.38 20.47 -0.59
CA PRO A 248 -6.03 20.77 -1.98
C PRO A 248 -6.17 19.58 -2.92
N GLU A 249 -5.87 18.36 -2.46
CA GLU A 249 -6.00 17.13 -3.23
C GLU A 249 -7.46 16.82 -3.57
N ALA A 250 -8.38 17.17 -2.69
CA ALA A 250 -9.82 17.03 -2.91
C ALA A 250 -10.42 18.10 -3.85
N ALA A 251 -9.67 19.14 -4.23
CA ALA A 251 -10.14 20.18 -5.15
C ALA A 251 -10.61 19.62 -6.50
N GLY A 252 -10.03 18.51 -6.96
CA GLY A 252 -10.46 17.80 -8.16
C GLY A 252 -11.87 17.21 -8.06
N VAL A 253 -12.32 16.85 -6.85
CA VAL A 253 -13.64 16.27 -6.58
C VAL A 253 -14.74 17.31 -6.78
N ALA A 254 -14.46 18.58 -6.52
CA ALA A 254 -15.37 19.70 -6.81
C ALA A 254 -15.70 19.83 -8.31
N ASN A 255 -14.89 19.24 -9.18
CA ASN A 255 -15.14 19.17 -10.63
C ASN A 255 -15.91 17.90 -11.06
N GLY A 256 -16.36 17.09 -10.10
CA GLY A 256 -17.16 15.89 -10.34
C GLY A 256 -16.38 14.61 -10.58
N THR A 257 -15.06 14.57 -10.30
CA THR A 257 -14.22 13.38 -10.44
C THR A 257 -13.89 12.80 -9.07
N PRO A 258 -14.21 11.52 -8.78
CA PRO A 258 -13.80 10.88 -7.54
C PRO A 258 -12.28 10.89 -7.36
N TYR A 259 -11.82 10.92 -6.13
CA TYR A 259 -10.41 10.90 -5.76
C TYR A 259 -10.09 9.67 -4.90
N ASP A 260 -9.01 8.97 -5.28
CA ASP A 260 -8.39 7.89 -4.51
C ASP A 260 -6.93 8.23 -4.25
N GLY A 261 -6.51 8.22 -2.99
CA GLY A 261 -5.13 8.56 -2.66
C GLY A 261 -4.80 8.53 -1.19
N SER A 262 -3.77 9.27 -0.81
CA SER A 262 -3.45 9.55 0.59
C SER A 262 -3.35 11.05 0.80
N GLU A 263 -3.84 11.51 1.95
CA GLU A 263 -3.80 12.91 2.36
C GLU A 263 -3.35 13.02 3.82
N THR A 264 -2.64 14.09 4.14
CA THR A 264 -2.26 14.41 5.51
C THR A 264 -3.16 15.51 6.04
N VAL A 265 -3.95 15.19 7.06
CA VAL A 265 -4.87 16.13 7.71
C VAL A 265 -4.61 16.11 9.21
N GLY A 266 -4.39 17.27 9.81
CA GLY A 266 -4.10 17.38 11.25
C GLY A 266 -2.84 16.62 11.69
N GLY A 267 -1.85 16.46 10.80
CA GLY A 267 -0.62 15.71 11.07
C GLY A 267 -0.77 14.19 10.98
N THR A 268 -1.94 13.68 10.63
CA THR A 268 -2.19 12.26 10.42
C THR A 268 -2.34 11.97 8.92
N GLU A 269 -1.61 10.98 8.41
CA GLU A 269 -1.76 10.49 7.04
C GLU A 269 -2.94 9.52 6.97
N TYR A 270 -3.86 9.78 6.05
CA TYR A 270 -5.04 8.96 5.78
C TYR A 270 -4.95 8.35 4.38
N LEU A 271 -5.38 7.12 4.24
CA LEU A 271 -5.77 6.55 2.96
C LEU A 271 -7.21 6.96 2.70
N VAL A 272 -7.51 7.50 1.53
CA VAL A 272 -8.69 8.31 1.27
C VAL A 272 -9.44 7.87 0.02
N HIS A 273 -10.76 7.95 0.10
CA HIS A 273 -11.64 8.03 -1.06
C HIS A 273 -12.59 9.23 -0.88
N ALA A 274 -12.73 10.03 -1.93
CA ALA A 274 -13.67 11.15 -1.93
C ALA A 274 -14.55 11.11 -3.17
N ASP A 275 -15.86 11.24 -2.94
CA ASP A 275 -16.90 11.28 -3.96
C ASP A 275 -17.49 12.68 -4.10
N PRO A 276 -17.78 13.14 -5.32
CA PRO A 276 -18.51 14.37 -5.50
C PRO A 276 -19.95 14.27 -4.97
N ILE A 277 -20.42 15.33 -4.34
CA ILE A 277 -21.83 15.53 -4.05
C ILE A 277 -22.45 16.24 -5.25
N LEU A 278 -23.32 15.55 -5.95
CA LEU A 278 -23.98 16.08 -7.13
C LEU A 278 -25.39 16.61 -6.78
N ASN A 279 -25.74 17.73 -7.37
CA ASN A 279 -27.12 18.20 -7.36
C ASN A 279 -27.98 17.47 -8.42
N ASP A 280 -29.26 17.83 -8.51
CA ASP A 280 -30.23 17.26 -9.47
C ASP A 280 -29.92 17.58 -10.95
N GLN A 281 -28.96 18.47 -11.20
CA GLN A 281 -28.46 18.82 -12.55
C GLN A 281 -27.11 18.11 -12.84
N ASN A 282 -26.70 17.17 -12.02
CA ASN A 282 -25.39 16.49 -12.08
C ASN A 282 -24.19 17.46 -11.97
N LYS A 283 -24.38 18.62 -11.35
CA LYS A 283 -23.28 19.53 -11.03
C LYS A 283 -22.77 19.23 -9.63
N ALA A 284 -21.46 19.14 -9.47
CA ALA A 284 -20.85 19.01 -8.16
C ALA A 284 -21.08 20.30 -7.33
N VAL A 285 -21.55 20.13 -6.10
CA VAL A 285 -21.81 21.18 -5.11
C VAL A 285 -21.03 20.98 -3.82
N GLY A 286 -20.23 19.94 -3.74
CA GLY A 286 -19.40 19.59 -2.60
C GLY A 286 -18.77 18.22 -2.78
N ALA A 287 -18.16 17.70 -1.74
CA ALA A 287 -17.61 16.36 -1.73
C ALA A 287 -17.85 15.66 -0.37
N ARG A 288 -17.92 14.33 -0.43
CA ARG A 288 -17.85 13.43 0.73
C ARG A 288 -16.49 12.80 0.73
N TRP A 289 -15.78 12.97 1.81
CA TRP A 289 -14.46 12.43 2.03
C TRP A 289 -14.52 11.38 3.13
N TYR A 290 -13.95 10.20 2.89
CA TYR A 290 -13.81 9.15 3.88
C TYR A 290 -12.37 8.65 3.89
N GLY A 291 -11.76 8.57 5.07
CA GLY A 291 -10.37 8.20 5.23
C GLY A 291 -10.11 7.25 6.40
N THR A 292 -9.11 6.38 6.23
CA THR A 292 -8.61 5.51 7.30
C THR A 292 -7.17 5.90 7.62
N PRO A 293 -6.81 6.12 8.91
CA PRO A 293 -5.46 6.46 9.31
C PRO A 293 -4.45 5.39 8.85
N MET A 294 -3.37 5.81 8.21
CA MET A 294 -2.31 4.91 7.74
C MET A 294 -1.39 4.41 8.85
N ALA A 295 -1.45 4.99 10.04
CA ALA A 295 -0.62 4.59 11.18
C ALA A 295 -0.75 3.10 11.49
N GLY A 296 -1.98 2.56 11.56
CA GLY A 296 -2.20 1.14 11.80
C GLY A 296 -1.65 0.24 10.69
N ILE A 297 -1.72 0.66 9.42
CA ILE A 297 -1.15 -0.06 8.28
C ILE A 297 0.37 -0.05 8.38
N ASN A 298 0.97 1.09 8.67
CA ASN A 298 2.41 1.26 8.82
C ASN A 298 2.96 0.46 10.02
N ASP A 299 2.23 0.41 11.12
CA ASP A 299 2.59 -0.41 12.29
C ASP A 299 2.61 -1.90 11.96
N ILE A 300 1.61 -2.41 11.24
CA ILE A 300 1.59 -3.81 10.78
C ILE A 300 2.79 -4.09 9.87
N ILE A 301 3.09 -3.20 8.92
CA ILE A 301 4.23 -3.34 8.02
C ILE A 301 5.55 -3.38 8.80
N ASN A 302 5.73 -2.48 9.75
CA ASN A 302 6.95 -2.39 10.55
C ASN A 302 7.13 -3.62 11.45
N HIS A 303 6.11 -4.00 12.23
CA HIS A 303 6.14 -5.18 13.09
C HIS A 303 6.36 -6.47 12.31
N THR A 304 5.70 -6.63 11.16
CA THR A 304 5.90 -7.81 10.31
C THR A 304 7.31 -7.83 9.72
N THR A 305 7.83 -6.68 9.29
CA THR A 305 9.19 -6.57 8.75
C THR A 305 10.24 -6.85 9.83
N GLU A 306 10.07 -6.34 11.04
CA GLU A 306 10.96 -6.61 12.18
C GLU A 306 10.94 -8.09 12.56
N SER A 307 9.75 -8.70 12.61
CA SER A 307 9.59 -10.12 12.88
C SER A 307 10.28 -10.99 11.82
N LEU A 308 10.09 -10.68 10.53
CA LEU A 308 10.76 -11.34 9.42
C LEU A 308 12.28 -11.18 9.50
N ALA A 309 12.77 -9.99 9.88
CA ALA A 309 14.20 -9.74 10.06
C ALA A 309 14.79 -10.61 11.18
N LEU A 310 14.11 -10.73 12.32
CA LEU A 310 14.54 -11.56 13.45
C LEU A 310 14.56 -13.05 13.10
N TRP A 311 13.49 -13.57 12.52
CA TRP A 311 13.41 -14.98 12.10
C TRP A 311 14.40 -15.31 11.00
N GLY A 312 14.58 -14.39 10.05
CA GLY A 312 15.57 -14.55 8.99
C GLY A 312 17.01 -14.50 9.50
N LEU A 313 17.30 -13.63 10.48
CA LEU A 313 18.61 -13.64 11.15
C LEU A 313 18.87 -14.97 11.85
N LEU A 314 17.89 -15.51 12.56
CA LEU A 314 17.98 -16.81 13.20
C LEU A 314 18.23 -17.93 12.18
N ALA A 315 17.47 -17.91 11.07
CA ALA A 315 17.66 -18.86 9.97
C ALA A 315 19.06 -18.74 9.33
N ALA A 316 19.58 -17.53 9.15
CA ALA A 316 20.93 -17.29 8.66
C ALA A 316 22.01 -17.83 9.61
N ILE A 317 21.83 -17.65 10.92
CA ILE A 317 22.73 -18.21 11.94
C ILE A 317 22.72 -19.74 11.89
N ILE A 318 21.55 -20.38 11.81
CA ILE A 318 21.41 -21.82 11.67
C ILE A 318 22.06 -22.32 10.38
N ALA A 319 21.80 -21.67 9.25
CA ALA A 319 22.41 -22.02 7.97
C ALA A 319 23.96 -21.92 8.03
N LEU A 320 24.47 -20.88 8.67
CA LEU A 320 25.91 -20.71 8.89
C LEU A 320 26.48 -21.81 9.79
N ALA A 321 25.78 -22.13 10.87
CA ALA A 321 26.23 -23.22 11.81
C ALA A 321 26.25 -24.56 11.08
N LEU A 322 25.37 -24.83 10.14
CA LEU A 322 25.37 -26.04 9.32
C LEU A 322 26.42 -26.00 8.20
N ALA A 323 26.68 -24.83 7.62
CA ALA A 323 27.67 -24.69 6.56
C ALA A 323 29.14 -24.85 7.05
N VAL A 324 29.45 -24.36 8.26
CA VAL A 324 30.79 -24.40 8.78
C VAL A 324 31.38 -25.84 8.84
N PRO A 325 30.70 -26.85 9.42
CA PRO A 325 31.25 -28.21 9.47
C PRO A 325 31.35 -28.84 8.09
N VAL A 326 30.44 -28.53 7.17
CA VAL A 326 30.50 -29.00 5.78
C VAL A 326 31.74 -28.43 5.08
N VAL A 327 31.95 -27.12 5.15
CA VAL A 327 33.13 -26.47 4.56
C VAL A 327 34.43 -27.00 5.19
N GLN A 328 34.44 -27.22 6.51
CA GLN A 328 35.58 -27.82 7.20
C GLN A 328 35.85 -29.24 6.70
N ARG A 329 34.81 -30.07 6.55
CA ARG A 329 34.94 -31.45 6.08
C ARG A 329 35.47 -31.47 4.64
N ILE A 330 34.91 -30.68 3.74
CA ILE A 330 35.36 -30.56 2.35
C ILE A 330 36.82 -30.10 2.31
N SER A 331 37.17 -29.03 3.03
CA SER A 331 38.54 -28.50 3.03
C SER A 331 39.57 -29.49 3.62
N ASN A 332 39.19 -30.23 4.67
CA ASN A 332 40.07 -31.24 5.26
C ASN A 332 40.26 -32.45 4.32
N THR A 333 39.18 -32.88 3.66
CA THR A 333 39.24 -33.98 2.68
C THR A 333 40.10 -33.59 1.47
N ILE A 334 39.94 -32.39 0.93
CA ILE A 334 40.78 -31.89 -0.16
C ILE A 334 42.24 -31.81 0.27
N GLY A 335 42.51 -31.30 1.50
CA GLY A 335 43.88 -31.23 2.01
C GLY A 335 44.53 -32.60 2.17
N GLN A 336 43.83 -33.57 2.75
CA GLN A 336 44.34 -34.93 2.90
C GLN A 336 44.58 -35.63 1.57
N ARG A 337 43.63 -35.52 0.64
CA ARG A 337 43.75 -36.10 -0.70
C ARG A 337 44.85 -35.43 -1.54
N SER A 338 44.97 -34.10 -1.41
CA SER A 338 46.08 -33.37 -2.04
C SER A 338 47.47 -33.86 -1.58
N THR A 339 47.61 -34.13 -0.27
CA THR A 339 48.86 -34.66 0.26
C THR A 339 49.16 -36.07 -0.25
N GLN A 340 48.15 -36.96 -0.31
CA GLN A 340 48.25 -38.31 -0.85
C GLN A 340 48.70 -38.30 -2.34
N VAL A 341 48.05 -37.44 -3.15
CA VAL A 341 48.43 -37.32 -4.56
C VAL A 341 49.84 -36.76 -4.72
N SER A 342 50.25 -35.79 -3.90
CA SER A 342 51.61 -35.26 -3.94
C SER A 342 52.65 -36.30 -3.58
N GLU A 343 52.35 -37.15 -2.62
CA GLU A 343 53.23 -38.22 -2.17
C GLU A 343 53.34 -39.33 -3.21
N ALA A 344 52.20 -39.76 -3.77
CA ALA A 344 52.16 -40.75 -4.86
C ALA A 344 52.89 -40.22 -6.14
N ALA A 345 52.69 -38.94 -6.45
CA ALA A 345 53.41 -38.30 -7.59
C ALA A 345 54.93 -38.25 -7.37
N LYS A 346 55.35 -38.01 -6.13
CA LYS A 346 56.76 -37.98 -5.76
C LYS A 346 57.43 -39.39 -5.85
N GLU A 347 56.73 -40.41 -5.33
CA GLU A 347 57.22 -41.80 -5.41
C GLU A 347 57.28 -42.29 -6.88
N LEU A 348 56.25 -41.93 -7.69
CA LEU A 348 56.26 -42.22 -9.12
C LEU A 348 57.45 -41.58 -9.85
N GLY A 349 57.70 -40.29 -9.52
CA GLY A 349 58.87 -39.57 -10.09
C GLY A 349 60.22 -40.25 -9.76
N VAL A 350 60.34 -40.74 -8.50
CA VAL A 350 61.57 -41.49 -8.07
C VAL A 350 61.65 -42.84 -8.78
N ALA A 351 60.54 -43.56 -8.95
CA ALA A 351 60.51 -44.85 -9.63
C ALA A 351 60.89 -44.75 -11.12
N ILE A 352 60.48 -43.65 -11.80
CA ILE A 352 60.76 -43.44 -13.23
C ILE A 352 62.22 -43.01 -13.48
N VAL A 353 62.77 -42.12 -12.64
CA VAL A 353 64.15 -41.64 -12.81
C VAL A 353 65.20 -42.74 -12.69
N GLY A 354 64.87 -43.90 -12.01
CA GLY A 354 65.75 -45.03 -11.85
C GLY A 354 65.72 -46.06 -12.99
N SER A 355 64.99 -45.82 -14.11
CA SER A 355 64.86 -46.76 -15.23
C SER A 355 65.54 -46.22 -16.50
N GLU A 356 66.35 -47.06 -17.16
CA GLU A 356 66.97 -46.77 -18.47
C GLU A 356 66.00 -46.85 -19.67
N VAL A 357 64.75 -46.47 -19.45
CA VAL A 357 63.71 -46.50 -20.48
C VAL A 357 63.79 -45.27 -21.39
N SER A 358 63.53 -45.47 -22.70
CA SER A 358 63.57 -44.45 -23.77
C SER A 358 63.19 -43.03 -23.29
N GLY A 359 64.18 -42.12 -23.43
CA GLY A 359 64.20 -40.81 -22.76
C GLY A 359 62.96 -39.91 -22.97
N ASP A 360 62.24 -40.09 -24.08
CA ASP A 360 61.08 -39.26 -24.39
C ASP A 360 59.85 -39.56 -23.53
N HIS A 361 59.54 -40.83 -23.26
CA HIS A 361 58.39 -41.21 -22.41
C HIS A 361 58.64 -40.94 -20.93
N VAL A 362 59.89 -41.14 -20.48
CA VAL A 362 60.27 -40.79 -19.07
C VAL A 362 60.24 -39.27 -18.87
N ALA A 363 60.63 -38.49 -19.84
CA ALA A 363 60.56 -37.04 -19.77
C ALA A 363 59.11 -36.54 -19.77
N ALA A 364 58.22 -37.10 -20.59
CA ALA A 364 56.79 -36.77 -20.62
C ALA A 364 56.09 -37.09 -19.31
N THR A 365 56.32 -38.32 -18.76
CA THR A 365 55.72 -38.73 -17.48
C THR A 365 56.24 -37.89 -16.30
N LYS A 366 57.52 -37.54 -16.30
CA LYS A 366 58.11 -36.66 -15.29
C LYS A 366 57.50 -35.25 -15.36
N ALA A 367 57.34 -34.69 -16.55
CA ALA A 367 56.73 -33.39 -16.73
C ALA A 367 55.24 -33.38 -16.28
N ALA A 368 54.48 -34.44 -16.55
CA ALA A 368 53.11 -34.59 -16.12
C ALA A 368 53.02 -34.71 -14.59
N VAL A 369 53.92 -35.44 -13.95
CA VAL A 369 53.99 -35.56 -12.47
C VAL A 369 54.31 -34.21 -11.81
N GLU A 370 55.30 -33.46 -12.35
CA GLU A 370 55.68 -32.15 -11.83
C GLU A 370 54.54 -31.15 -11.97
N LYS A 371 53.84 -31.15 -13.10
CA LYS A 371 52.67 -30.28 -13.35
C LYS A 371 51.49 -30.65 -12.45
N SER A 372 51.25 -31.92 -12.24
CA SER A 372 50.23 -32.41 -11.30
C SER A 372 50.53 -31.98 -9.85
N GLY A 373 51.80 -32.11 -9.41
CA GLY A 373 52.26 -31.63 -8.11
C GLY A 373 52.05 -30.12 -7.92
N ALA A 374 52.37 -29.32 -8.96
CA ALA A 374 52.16 -27.86 -8.90
C ALA A 374 50.68 -27.46 -8.82
N LEU A 375 49.82 -28.17 -9.55
CA LEU A 375 48.38 -27.96 -9.47
C LEU A 375 47.77 -28.29 -8.10
N ILE A 376 48.28 -29.37 -7.50
CA ILE A 376 47.84 -29.80 -6.14
C ILE A 376 48.32 -28.78 -5.11
N ASP A 377 49.54 -28.33 -5.20
CA ASP A 377 50.10 -27.34 -4.26
C ASP A 377 49.36 -26.01 -4.34
N ASP A 378 48.95 -25.59 -5.58
CA ASP A 378 48.15 -24.40 -5.80
C ASP A 378 46.68 -24.58 -5.29
N LEU A 379 46.09 -25.76 -5.43
CA LEU A 379 44.81 -26.11 -4.78
C LEU A 379 44.92 -26.09 -3.24
N ALA A 380 45.94 -26.62 -2.67
CA ALA A 380 46.17 -26.58 -1.24
C ALA A 380 46.36 -25.15 -0.70
N LYS A 381 46.88 -24.23 -1.51
CA LYS A 381 47.02 -22.81 -1.20
C LYS A 381 45.78 -21.97 -1.47
N GLY A 382 44.65 -22.58 -1.84
CA GLY A 382 43.36 -21.91 -2.02
C GLY A 382 43.10 -21.41 -3.47
N GLY A 383 43.67 -22.05 -4.47
CA GLY A 383 43.34 -21.85 -5.87
C GLY A 383 41.92 -22.31 -6.24
N ASP A 384 41.36 -21.81 -7.35
CA ASP A 384 40.04 -22.24 -7.83
C ASP A 384 39.99 -23.75 -8.09
N PRO A 385 39.14 -24.54 -7.41
CA PRO A 385 39.11 -25.98 -7.48
C PRO A 385 38.52 -26.50 -8.80
N THR A 386 37.53 -25.79 -9.40
CA THR A 386 36.70 -26.32 -10.48
C THR A 386 37.49 -26.58 -11.76
N GLY A 387 38.32 -25.60 -12.18
CA GLY A 387 39.17 -25.76 -13.36
C GLY A 387 40.39 -26.68 -13.18
N LYS A 388 40.93 -26.71 -11.95
CA LYS A 388 42.17 -27.46 -11.64
C LYS A 388 41.96 -28.95 -11.41
N VAL A 389 40.78 -29.34 -10.92
CA VAL A 389 40.40 -30.75 -10.84
C VAL A 389 40.29 -31.37 -12.23
N GLY A 390 39.72 -30.65 -13.20
CA GLY A 390 39.67 -31.06 -14.60
C GLY A 390 41.06 -31.23 -15.22
N GLN A 391 41.97 -30.30 -14.92
CA GLN A 391 43.37 -30.37 -15.40
C GLN A 391 44.13 -31.53 -14.74
N LEU A 392 43.86 -31.78 -13.46
CA LEU A 392 44.49 -32.91 -12.74
C LEU A 392 44.02 -34.26 -13.31
N LYS A 393 42.75 -34.37 -13.68
CA LYS A 393 42.17 -35.56 -14.30
C LYS A 393 42.79 -35.77 -15.70
N ALA A 394 42.92 -34.73 -16.53
CA ALA A 394 43.55 -34.83 -17.85
C ALA A 394 45.01 -35.24 -17.78
N LEU A 395 45.77 -34.68 -16.79
CA LEU A 395 47.17 -35.09 -16.55
C LEU A 395 47.28 -36.54 -16.06
N ASN A 396 46.29 -36.99 -15.27
CA ASN A 396 46.28 -38.38 -14.81
C ASN A 396 45.95 -39.36 -15.95
N ASP A 397 45.10 -38.97 -16.89
CA ASP A 397 44.81 -39.77 -18.08
C ASP A 397 46.02 -39.83 -19.03
N GLU A 398 46.77 -38.73 -19.18
CA GLU A 398 48.03 -38.66 -19.93
C GLU A 398 49.09 -39.55 -19.27
N LEU A 399 49.26 -39.51 -17.94
CA LEU A 399 50.09 -40.40 -17.16
C LEU A 399 49.73 -41.86 -17.37
N GLY A 400 48.45 -42.22 -17.38
CA GLY A 400 47.97 -43.58 -17.64
C GLY A 400 48.37 -44.10 -19.03
N GLY A 401 48.29 -43.21 -20.04
CA GLY A 401 48.73 -43.52 -21.40
C GLY A 401 50.24 -43.79 -21.51
N ASP A 402 51.03 -42.92 -20.93
CA ASP A 402 52.50 -43.04 -20.94
C ASP A 402 52.96 -44.28 -20.12
N MET A 403 52.30 -44.59 -19.00
CA MET A 403 52.58 -45.78 -18.20
C MET A 403 52.34 -47.08 -18.98
N PHE A 404 51.28 -47.11 -19.84
CA PHE A 404 51.00 -48.28 -20.67
C PHE A 404 52.18 -48.54 -21.68
N VAL A 405 52.71 -47.48 -22.22
CA VAL A 405 53.89 -47.58 -23.12
C VAL A 405 55.14 -48.07 -22.39
N ILE A 406 55.38 -47.60 -21.16
CA ILE A 406 56.48 -48.00 -20.31
C ILE A 406 56.37 -49.48 -19.91
N ASP A 407 55.17 -49.99 -19.61
CA ASP A 407 54.93 -51.38 -19.27
C ASP A 407 55.24 -52.34 -20.45
N THR A 408 54.93 -51.93 -21.66
CA THR A 408 55.22 -52.70 -22.90
C THR A 408 56.72 -52.75 -23.24
N LEU A 409 57.50 -51.81 -22.78
CA LEU A 409 58.94 -51.71 -23.07
C LEU A 409 59.88 -52.35 -22.05
N SER A 410 59.34 -52.82 -20.90
CA SER A 410 60.20 -53.23 -19.81
C SER A 410 59.76 -54.56 -19.16
N GLN A 411 60.09 -55.70 -19.78
CA GLN A 411 59.90 -57.01 -19.17
C GLN A 411 60.81 -57.28 -17.97
N GLU A 412 61.90 -56.52 -17.78
CA GLU A 412 62.87 -56.71 -16.69
C GLU A 412 62.56 -55.91 -15.39
N MET A 413 61.59 -54.98 -15.47
CA MET A 413 61.27 -54.11 -14.31
C MET A 413 59.89 -54.33 -13.67
N SER A 414 59.37 -55.55 -13.73
CA SER A 414 58.03 -55.92 -13.33
C SER A 414 57.59 -55.41 -11.91
N SER A 415 58.49 -55.43 -10.94
CA SER A 415 58.09 -55.02 -9.56
C SER A 415 57.99 -53.49 -9.39
N ARG A 416 58.90 -52.73 -10.00
CA ARG A 416 58.84 -51.26 -9.93
C ARG A 416 57.71 -50.68 -10.79
N MET A 417 57.43 -51.34 -11.91
CA MET A 417 56.33 -50.97 -12.80
C MET A 417 54.96 -51.25 -12.18
N THR A 418 54.77 -52.37 -11.49
CA THR A 418 53.56 -52.67 -10.75
C THR A 418 53.27 -51.63 -9.68
N GLN A 419 54.34 -51.17 -8.97
CA GLN A 419 54.14 -50.09 -7.99
C GLN A 419 53.75 -48.76 -8.66
N ALA A 420 54.35 -48.44 -9.81
CA ALA A 420 54.03 -47.20 -10.56
C ALA A 420 52.58 -47.20 -11.06
N VAL A 421 52.09 -48.32 -11.65
CA VAL A 421 50.70 -48.48 -12.05
C VAL A 421 49.74 -48.36 -10.87
N ALA A 422 50.07 -48.94 -9.73
CA ALA A 422 49.27 -48.81 -8.50
C ALA A 422 49.15 -47.34 -8.06
N ARG A 423 50.24 -46.56 -8.18
CA ARG A 423 50.24 -45.15 -7.81
C ARG A 423 49.46 -44.29 -8.82
N VAL A 424 49.47 -44.61 -10.12
CA VAL A 424 48.58 -43.94 -11.12
C VAL A 424 47.11 -44.21 -10.82
N HIS A 425 46.78 -45.44 -10.42
CA HIS A 425 45.40 -45.75 -10.03
C HIS A 425 44.96 -44.96 -8.80
N GLU A 426 45.84 -44.85 -7.80
CA GLU A 426 45.61 -44.05 -6.60
C GLU A 426 45.42 -42.55 -6.94
N LEU A 427 46.19 -42.01 -7.88
CA LEU A 427 46.06 -40.66 -8.41
C LEU A 427 44.69 -40.45 -9.10
N ASN A 428 44.25 -41.43 -9.90
CA ASN A 428 42.98 -41.36 -10.57
C ASN A 428 41.81 -41.39 -9.59
N ASP A 429 41.85 -42.26 -8.56
CA ASP A 429 40.86 -42.32 -7.51
C ASP A 429 40.75 -41.00 -6.74
N VAL A 430 41.90 -40.38 -6.44
CA VAL A 430 41.93 -39.10 -5.75
C VAL A 430 41.42 -37.98 -6.62
N ALA A 431 41.78 -37.95 -7.92
CA ALA A 431 41.26 -36.97 -8.87
C ALA A 431 39.73 -37.09 -9.01
N GLY A 432 39.19 -38.32 -9.12
CA GLY A 432 37.76 -38.57 -9.16
C GLY A 432 37.07 -38.20 -7.85
N ALA A 433 37.71 -38.42 -6.70
CA ALA A 433 37.16 -37.98 -5.40
C ALA A 433 37.14 -36.43 -5.27
N LEU A 434 38.15 -35.75 -5.80
CA LEU A 434 38.17 -34.26 -5.85
C LEU A 434 37.11 -33.73 -6.75
N ASP A 435 36.90 -34.34 -7.95
CA ASP A 435 35.84 -33.92 -8.89
C ASP A 435 34.46 -34.06 -8.26
N LYS A 436 34.16 -35.18 -7.62
CA LYS A 436 32.89 -35.37 -6.89
C LYS A 436 32.69 -34.36 -5.75
N LEU A 437 33.77 -33.99 -5.05
CA LEU A 437 33.68 -32.99 -3.99
C LEU A 437 33.43 -31.55 -4.54
N VAL A 438 33.86 -31.26 -5.76
CA VAL A 438 33.67 -29.96 -6.40
C VAL A 438 32.32 -29.87 -7.13
N THR A 439 31.93 -30.96 -7.82
CA THR A 439 30.67 -31.01 -8.59
C THR A 439 29.45 -31.32 -7.73
N GLY A 440 29.64 -31.89 -6.52
CA GLY A 440 28.55 -32.23 -5.62
C GLY A 440 27.78 -33.48 -6.03
N GLU A 441 28.30 -34.27 -6.96
CA GLU A 441 27.75 -35.58 -7.31
C GLU A 441 28.17 -36.62 -6.25
N SER A 442 27.19 -37.10 -5.49
CA SER A 442 27.34 -38.18 -4.49
C SER A 442 27.19 -39.55 -5.10
#